data_67586293c3d9f7a9f2ff4c97024714aa
#
_entry.id   67586293c3d9f7a9f2ff4c97024714aa
#
_cell.length_a   1.000
_cell.length_b   1.000
_cell.length_c   1.000
_cell.angle_alpha   90.00
_cell.angle_beta   90.00
_cell.angle_gamma   90.00
#
_symmetry.space_group_name_H-M   'P 1'
#
loop_
_entity.id
_entity.type
_entity.pdbx_description
1 polymer ?
#
loop_
_entity_poly.entity_id
_entity_poly.type
_entity_poly.pdbx_seq_one_letter_code
_entity_poly.pdbx_strand_id
1 'polypeptide(L)'
;VISILHLFSLAPIPQHAFLSYTIPRKPGLLCSVMNPDSLTIPPHTKHDDECADFRTGYPPIEAYETGFLQVSDLHNIYWEQSGNPAGNPVVVLHGGPGGGCPPSYRTYFDPAKYRIIMFDQRGAGQSLPFAELRENTTWDLVSDIEKLRVHLGVEKWVVFGGSWGSTLSLSYSQKHRDRVKALVLRGIFMCRRPELAFFYQEGSSWLFPDAWEKYIAVIPEVERHDMISAYYRRVTDDDPAVRLEAAKAWTTWEMSTSNLIPNEEKIAQGEDPKFAEAFARIETHYFVHGAFMRNDQQLLEDVDKIRDVPCTIVQGRYDVVCPMKSCWDLHRAWPEADVKVVSDAGHSMSEPGIKSELVKACDLYADL
;
A
#
# COMPACT_ATOMS: atom_id res chain seq x y z
N VAL A 1 11.91 54.00 37.02
CA VAL A 1 11.35 55.06 36.19
C VAL A 1 12.08 55.02 34.87
N ILE A 2 11.48 54.57 33.83
CA ILE A 2 11.39 54.99 32.43
C ILE A 2 10.84 53.79 31.61
N SER A 3 9.59 53.98 31.14
CA SER A 3 8.95 53.14 30.13
C SER A 3 9.62 53.24 28.78
N ILE A 4 9.75 52.11 28.06
CA ILE A 4 9.85 52.12 26.59
C ILE A 4 8.89 51.07 26.07
N LEU A 5 7.73 51.53 25.58
CA LEU A 5 6.85 50.84 24.67
C LEU A 5 7.51 50.79 23.30
N HIS A 6 7.77 49.59 22.74
CA HIS A 6 8.03 49.41 21.32
C HIS A 6 6.79 48.78 20.66
N LEU A 7 6.14 49.62 19.87
CA LEU A 7 5.13 49.21 18.90
C LEU A 7 5.77 48.38 17.80
N PHE A 8 5.38 47.10 17.68
CA PHE A 8 5.63 46.36 16.45
C PHE A 8 4.49 46.64 15.47
N SER A 9 4.83 47.35 14.42
CA SER A 9 4.00 47.54 13.23
C SER A 9 3.92 46.21 12.46
N LEU A 10 2.74 45.65 12.36
CA LEU A 10 2.45 44.52 11.46
C LEU A 10 2.32 45.09 10.03
N ALA A 11 3.25 44.74 9.17
CA ALA A 11 3.13 44.97 7.74
C ALA A 11 2.10 43.97 7.13
N PRO A 12 1.27 44.38 6.18
CA PRO A 12 0.27 43.51 5.58
C PRO A 12 0.90 42.43 4.68
N ILE A 13 0.47 41.21 4.83
CA ILE A 13 0.78 40.07 3.96
C ILE A 13 0.16 40.34 2.57
N PRO A 14 0.90 40.23 1.46
CA PRO A 14 0.34 40.36 0.12
C PRO A 14 -0.58 39.17 -0.19
N GLN A 15 -1.88 39.45 -0.36
CA GLN A 15 -2.78 38.57 -1.09
C GLN A 15 -2.35 38.60 -2.56
N HIS A 16 -1.93 37.47 -3.09
CA HIS A 16 -1.96 37.03 -4.48
C HIS A 16 -0.80 36.10 -4.82
N ALA A 17 -1.10 34.80 -4.88
CA ALA A 17 -0.59 33.90 -5.90
C ALA A 17 -1.38 32.57 -5.84
N PHE A 18 -2.66 32.63 -6.26
CA PHE A 18 -3.30 31.41 -6.78
C PHE A 18 -2.79 31.19 -8.20
N LEU A 19 -1.78 30.34 -8.35
CA LEU A 19 -1.41 29.83 -9.66
C LEU A 19 -2.49 28.82 -10.10
N SER A 20 -3.39 29.27 -10.96
CA SER A 20 -4.31 28.40 -11.70
C SER A 20 -3.52 27.66 -12.76
N TYR A 21 -3.24 26.39 -12.54
CA TYR A 21 -2.75 25.49 -13.59
C TYR A 21 -3.91 25.13 -14.53
N THR A 22 -3.95 25.77 -15.69
CA THR A 22 -4.79 25.34 -16.82
C THR A 22 -4.07 24.23 -17.57
N ILE A 23 -4.63 23.02 -17.55
CA ILE A 23 -4.21 21.90 -18.38
C ILE A 23 -4.65 22.20 -19.84
N PRO A 24 -3.75 22.14 -20.85
CA PRO A 24 -4.14 22.34 -22.25
C PRO A 24 -5.01 21.17 -22.73
N ARG A 25 -6.25 21.47 -23.13
CA ARG A 25 -7.16 20.52 -23.77
C ARG A 25 -6.69 20.23 -25.20
N LYS A 26 -6.45 18.96 -25.53
CA LYS A 26 -6.37 18.51 -26.92
C LYS A 26 -7.78 18.52 -27.54
N PRO A 27 -8.00 19.05 -28.76
CA PRO A 27 -9.29 18.98 -29.43
C PRO A 27 -9.49 17.61 -30.07
N GLY A 28 -10.63 16.98 -29.77
CA GLY A 28 -11.17 15.89 -30.58
C GLY A 28 -11.28 14.54 -29.85
N LEU A 29 -12.11 14.44 -28.81
CA LEU A 29 -12.91 13.24 -28.48
C LEU A 29 -14.17 13.75 -27.75
N LEU A 30 -15.32 13.51 -28.34
CA LEU A 30 -16.61 13.67 -27.66
C LEU A 30 -16.72 12.55 -26.62
N CYS A 31 -16.13 12.78 -25.45
CA CYS A 31 -16.40 12.01 -24.26
C CYS A 31 -17.62 12.68 -23.59
N SER A 32 -18.67 11.92 -23.35
CA SER A 32 -19.82 12.38 -22.55
C SER A 32 -19.29 12.87 -21.22
N VAL A 33 -19.32 14.18 -21.03
CA VAL A 33 -18.89 14.84 -19.80
C VAL A 33 -19.88 14.41 -18.71
N MET A 34 -19.52 13.43 -17.89
CA MET A 34 -20.22 13.23 -16.63
C MET A 34 -20.04 14.50 -15.80
N ASN A 35 -21.16 15.01 -15.30
CA ASN A 35 -21.21 16.20 -14.45
C ASN A 35 -20.33 15.98 -13.21
N PRO A 36 -19.28 16.79 -12.97
CA PRO A 36 -18.43 16.63 -11.79
C PRO A 36 -19.19 16.73 -10.46
N ASP A 37 -20.39 17.33 -10.47
CA ASP A 37 -21.25 17.48 -9.30
C ASP A 37 -22.04 16.20 -8.94
N SER A 38 -21.94 15.12 -9.74
CA SER A 38 -22.63 13.85 -9.47
C SER A 38 -21.81 12.83 -8.71
N LEU A 39 -20.52 13.11 -8.42
CA LEU A 39 -19.68 12.26 -7.59
C LEU A 39 -20.05 12.44 -6.11
N THR A 40 -21.03 11.68 -5.66
CA THR A 40 -21.34 11.57 -4.24
C THR A 40 -20.25 10.76 -3.54
N ILE A 41 -19.92 11.15 -2.30
CA ILE A 41 -19.12 10.33 -1.40
C ILE A 41 -19.80 8.97 -1.31
N PRO A 42 -19.08 7.85 -1.54
CA PRO A 42 -19.66 6.52 -1.30
C PRO A 42 -20.31 6.48 0.06
N PRO A 43 -21.49 5.84 0.21
CA PRO A 43 -22.13 5.77 1.50
C PRO A 43 -21.18 5.16 2.53
N HIS A 44 -21.02 5.83 3.66
CA HIS A 44 -20.31 5.25 4.80
C HIS A 44 -21.04 3.96 5.18
N THR A 45 -20.33 2.87 5.30
CA THR A 45 -20.86 1.69 5.99
C THR A 45 -20.99 2.07 7.46
N LYS A 46 -22.18 2.54 7.87
CA LYS A 46 -22.50 2.72 9.28
C LYS A 46 -22.64 1.34 9.87
N HIS A 47 -21.78 1.01 10.81
CA HIS A 47 -22.04 -0.06 11.74
C HIS A 47 -22.95 0.55 12.82
N ASP A 48 -24.27 0.51 12.61
CA ASP A 48 -25.22 0.74 13.68
C ASP A 48 -24.99 -0.35 14.74
N ASP A 49 -25.11 -0.01 16.02
CA ASP A 49 -24.80 -0.83 17.21
C ASP A 49 -25.58 -2.17 17.34
N GLU A 50 -26.35 -2.57 16.35
CA GLU A 50 -26.95 -3.90 16.27
C GLU A 50 -25.99 -4.83 15.52
N CYS A 51 -25.31 -5.71 16.27
CA CYS A 51 -24.56 -6.90 15.86
C CYS A 51 -24.29 -6.97 14.34
N ALA A 52 -23.43 -6.07 13.85
CA ALA A 52 -23.09 -6.01 12.44
C ALA A 52 -22.59 -7.39 12.05
N ASP A 53 -23.11 -7.96 10.98
CA ASP A 53 -22.70 -9.27 10.43
C ASP A 53 -21.30 -9.13 9.82
N PHE A 54 -20.30 -8.96 10.71
CA PHE A 54 -18.90 -8.90 10.34
C PHE A 54 -18.45 -10.27 9.85
N ARG A 55 -18.08 -10.33 8.60
CA ARG A 55 -17.36 -11.50 8.09
C ARG A 55 -15.99 -11.60 8.76
N THR A 56 -15.80 -12.61 9.61
CA THR A 56 -14.53 -12.81 10.35
C THR A 56 -13.44 -13.47 9.51
N GLY A 57 -13.77 -13.88 8.30
CA GLY A 57 -12.90 -14.63 7.40
C GLY A 57 -13.11 -16.13 7.50
N TYR A 58 -12.37 -16.86 6.69
CA TYR A 58 -12.39 -18.31 6.60
C TYR A 58 -11.43 -18.93 7.62
N PRO A 59 -11.62 -20.21 7.98
CA PRO A 59 -10.69 -20.94 8.85
C PRO A 59 -9.27 -20.93 8.29
N PRO A 60 -8.24 -20.96 9.15
CA PRO A 60 -6.86 -21.17 8.71
C PRO A 60 -6.70 -22.49 7.96
N ILE A 61 -5.91 -22.45 6.90
CA ILE A 61 -5.56 -23.64 6.09
C ILE A 61 -4.05 -23.66 5.86
N GLU A 62 -3.52 -24.85 5.57
CA GLU A 62 -2.12 -25.00 5.19
C GLU A 62 -1.95 -24.94 3.66
N ALA A 63 -0.73 -24.57 3.24
CA ALA A 63 -0.35 -24.68 1.84
C ALA A 63 -0.23 -26.15 1.44
N TYR A 64 -0.76 -26.51 0.28
CA TYR A 64 -0.61 -27.85 -0.27
C TYR A 64 0.64 -27.98 -1.16
N GLU A 65 1.18 -26.85 -1.58
CA GLU A 65 2.39 -26.79 -2.41
C GLU A 65 3.15 -25.52 -2.12
N THR A 66 4.48 -25.63 -2.06
CA THR A 66 5.41 -24.51 -1.87
C THR A 66 6.64 -24.69 -2.73
N GLY A 67 7.33 -23.63 -3.08
CA GLY A 67 8.56 -23.72 -3.86
C GLY A 67 9.29 -22.40 -3.98
N PHE A 68 10.37 -22.46 -4.74
CA PHE A 68 11.15 -21.29 -5.15
C PHE A 68 11.14 -21.19 -6.68
N LEU A 69 10.98 -19.98 -7.17
CA LEU A 69 11.08 -19.67 -8.60
C LEU A 69 12.26 -18.72 -8.84
N GLN A 70 13.22 -19.16 -9.64
CA GLN A 70 14.29 -18.29 -10.09
C GLN A 70 13.74 -17.28 -11.10
N VAL A 71 13.78 -16.00 -10.74
CA VAL A 71 13.21 -14.88 -11.54
C VAL A 71 14.30 -14.03 -12.20
N SER A 72 15.54 -14.13 -11.73
CA SER A 72 16.74 -13.57 -12.38
C SER A 72 17.96 -14.40 -11.97
N ASP A 73 19.16 -14.04 -12.46
CA ASP A 73 20.40 -14.70 -12.04
C ASP A 73 20.67 -14.49 -10.54
N LEU A 74 20.11 -13.44 -9.96
CA LEU A 74 20.28 -13.07 -8.55
C LEU A 74 19.13 -13.55 -7.65
N HIS A 75 17.89 -13.47 -8.13
CA HIS A 75 16.71 -13.62 -7.28
C HIS A 75 15.95 -14.93 -7.46
N ASN A 76 15.61 -15.55 -6.32
CA ASN A 76 14.67 -16.66 -6.19
C ASN A 76 13.52 -16.22 -5.28
N ILE A 77 12.32 -16.16 -5.79
CA ILE A 77 11.12 -15.83 -5.02
C ILE A 77 10.47 -17.08 -4.43
N TYR A 78 10.13 -17.02 -3.14
CA TYR A 78 9.31 -18.03 -2.49
C TYR A 78 7.86 -17.87 -2.91
N TRP A 79 7.18 -18.99 -3.18
CA TRP A 79 5.76 -19.03 -3.47
C TRP A 79 5.08 -20.21 -2.81
N GLU A 80 3.77 -20.10 -2.61
CA GLU A 80 2.94 -21.16 -2.07
C GLU A 80 1.54 -21.17 -2.70
N GLN A 81 0.89 -22.31 -2.66
CA GLN A 81 -0.49 -22.51 -3.06
C GLN A 81 -1.30 -23.18 -1.96
N SER A 82 -2.53 -22.67 -1.74
CA SER A 82 -3.45 -23.22 -0.75
C SER A 82 -4.90 -23.18 -1.28
N GLY A 83 -5.84 -23.81 -0.55
CA GLY A 83 -7.24 -23.90 -0.94
C GLY A 83 -7.51 -24.97 -2.00
N ASN A 84 -8.38 -24.69 -2.97
CA ASN A 84 -8.80 -25.62 -4.01
C ASN A 84 -7.87 -25.54 -5.25
N PRO A 85 -7.09 -26.59 -5.58
CA PRO A 85 -6.22 -26.56 -6.77
C PRO A 85 -6.95 -26.32 -8.10
N ALA A 86 -8.23 -26.67 -8.18
CA ALA A 86 -9.09 -26.46 -9.36
C ALA A 86 -9.96 -25.20 -9.25
N GLY A 87 -9.79 -24.43 -8.17
CA GLY A 87 -10.59 -23.23 -7.90
C GLY A 87 -10.19 -22.03 -8.73
N ASN A 88 -10.91 -20.92 -8.53
CA ASN A 88 -10.60 -19.64 -9.18
C ASN A 88 -9.25 -19.12 -8.70
N PRO A 89 -8.25 -18.88 -9.57
CA PRO A 89 -6.95 -18.42 -9.13
C PRO A 89 -7.00 -16.99 -8.58
N VAL A 90 -6.37 -16.77 -7.44
CA VAL A 90 -6.09 -15.43 -6.90
C VAL A 90 -4.62 -15.29 -6.56
N VAL A 91 -4.00 -14.19 -6.96
CA VAL A 91 -2.65 -13.84 -6.53
C VAL A 91 -2.70 -12.75 -5.46
N VAL A 92 -1.94 -12.95 -4.39
CA VAL A 92 -1.82 -12.01 -3.26
C VAL A 92 -0.52 -11.23 -3.38
N LEU A 93 -0.63 -9.90 -3.45
CA LEU A 93 0.49 -8.96 -3.51
C LEU A 93 0.61 -8.26 -2.16
N HIS A 94 1.61 -8.64 -1.37
CA HIS A 94 1.80 -8.10 -0.02
C HIS A 94 2.26 -6.63 -0.02
N GLY A 95 2.06 -5.97 1.12
CA GLY A 95 2.45 -4.58 1.37
C GLY A 95 3.91 -4.38 1.77
N GLY A 96 4.23 -3.20 2.21
CA GLY A 96 5.53 -2.64 2.47
C GLY A 96 5.86 -1.60 1.39
N PRO A 97 6.77 -1.90 0.43
CA PRO A 97 7.33 -3.20 0.01
C PRO A 97 8.22 -3.85 1.05
N GLY A 98 8.32 -5.18 1.02
CA GLY A 98 9.21 -5.89 1.96
C GLY A 98 8.50 -6.64 3.10
N GLY A 99 7.17 -6.54 3.21
CA GLY A 99 6.40 -7.12 4.31
C GLY A 99 6.28 -8.65 4.31
N GLY A 100 6.35 -9.30 3.14
CA GLY A 100 6.10 -10.74 3.00
C GLY A 100 4.62 -11.13 3.13
N CYS A 101 4.33 -12.40 2.87
CA CYS A 101 2.98 -12.96 2.90
C CYS A 101 2.78 -13.88 4.12
N PRO A 102 2.23 -13.39 5.25
CA PRO A 102 1.92 -14.26 6.38
C PRO A 102 0.75 -15.21 6.06
N PRO A 103 0.74 -16.43 6.65
CA PRO A 103 -0.33 -17.42 6.43
C PRO A 103 -1.75 -16.93 6.70
N SER A 104 -1.90 -15.90 7.55
CA SER A 104 -3.20 -15.28 7.85
C SER A 104 -3.91 -14.70 6.62
N TYR A 105 -3.19 -14.38 5.55
CA TYR A 105 -3.78 -13.89 4.31
C TYR A 105 -4.68 -14.93 3.63
N ARG A 106 -4.42 -16.23 3.83
CA ARG A 106 -5.28 -17.32 3.31
C ARG A 106 -6.72 -17.22 3.82
N THR A 107 -6.92 -16.62 5.01
CA THR A 107 -8.26 -16.52 5.65
C THR A 107 -9.22 -15.52 5.00
N TYR A 108 -8.79 -14.77 4.00
CA TYR A 108 -9.63 -13.82 3.26
C TYR A 108 -10.42 -14.50 2.12
N PHE A 109 -10.08 -15.73 1.77
CA PHE A 109 -10.61 -16.45 0.61
C PHE A 109 -11.32 -17.72 1.00
N ASP A 110 -12.45 -18.01 0.34
CA ASP A 110 -13.12 -19.31 0.47
C ASP A 110 -12.20 -20.42 -0.05
N PRO A 111 -11.70 -21.31 0.82
CA PRO A 111 -10.77 -22.35 0.40
C PRO A 111 -11.41 -23.44 -0.49
N ALA A 112 -12.74 -23.51 -0.56
CA ALA A 112 -13.42 -24.41 -1.47
C ALA A 112 -13.52 -23.86 -2.89
N LYS A 113 -13.47 -22.52 -3.05
CA LYS A 113 -13.65 -21.84 -4.32
C LYS A 113 -12.34 -21.32 -4.93
N TYR A 114 -11.39 -20.91 -4.10
CA TYR A 114 -10.15 -20.27 -4.56
C TYR A 114 -8.96 -21.22 -4.60
N ARG A 115 -8.17 -21.10 -5.67
CA ARG A 115 -6.77 -21.48 -5.73
C ARG A 115 -5.95 -20.25 -5.28
N ILE A 116 -5.53 -20.25 -4.02
CA ILE A 116 -4.88 -19.10 -3.39
C ILE A 116 -3.37 -19.20 -3.63
N ILE A 117 -2.81 -18.21 -4.34
CA ILE A 117 -1.40 -18.13 -4.68
C ILE A 117 -0.81 -16.95 -3.92
N MET A 118 0.16 -17.23 -3.06
CA MET A 118 0.93 -16.22 -2.33
C MET A 118 2.40 -16.35 -2.69
N PHE A 119 3.11 -15.24 -2.70
CA PHE A 119 4.56 -15.24 -2.88
C PHE A 119 5.19 -14.08 -2.14
N ASP A 120 6.41 -14.26 -1.70
CA ASP A 120 7.21 -13.18 -1.14
C ASP A 120 7.95 -12.46 -2.26
N GLN A 121 7.78 -11.13 -2.36
CA GLN A 121 8.46 -10.30 -3.34
C GLN A 121 9.98 -10.33 -3.11
N ARG A 122 10.78 -9.85 -4.07
CA ARG A 122 12.24 -9.87 -3.98
C ARG A 122 12.75 -9.31 -2.67
N GLY A 123 13.63 -10.04 -2.01
CA GLY A 123 14.26 -9.64 -0.75
C GLY A 123 13.38 -9.77 0.50
N ALA A 124 12.07 -10.00 0.34
CA ALA A 124 11.12 -10.10 1.45
C ALA A 124 10.91 -11.55 1.92
N GLY A 125 10.48 -11.71 3.15
CA GLY A 125 10.02 -12.97 3.72
C GLY A 125 11.03 -14.11 3.59
N GLN A 126 10.70 -15.12 2.80
CA GLN A 126 11.52 -16.29 2.50
C GLN A 126 12.26 -16.18 1.16
N SER A 127 11.99 -15.12 0.36
CA SER A 127 12.68 -14.90 -0.94
C SER A 127 14.14 -14.56 -0.75
N LEU A 128 14.97 -14.97 -1.71
CA LEU A 128 16.43 -14.86 -1.67
C LEU A 128 16.97 -14.05 -2.86
N PRO A 129 18.08 -13.29 -2.67
CA PRO A 129 18.77 -13.03 -1.39
C PRO A 129 17.93 -12.14 -0.47
N PHE A 130 18.08 -12.32 0.85
CA PHE A 130 17.37 -11.56 1.86
C PHE A 130 17.76 -10.07 1.82
N ALA A 131 16.76 -9.19 1.89
CA ALA A 131 16.89 -7.72 1.91
C ALA A 131 17.74 -7.13 0.75
N GLU A 132 17.84 -7.84 -0.39
CA GLU A 132 18.63 -7.42 -1.56
C GLU A 132 17.89 -6.32 -2.35
N LEU A 133 18.61 -5.26 -2.69
CA LEU A 133 18.09 -4.08 -3.39
C LEU A 133 18.43 -4.05 -4.90
N ARG A 134 19.47 -4.76 -5.32
CA ARG A 134 19.84 -4.85 -6.73
C ARG A 134 18.77 -5.60 -7.51
N GLU A 135 18.51 -5.20 -8.75
CA GLU A 135 17.44 -5.80 -9.57
C GLU A 135 16.10 -5.89 -8.80
N ASN A 136 15.78 -4.88 -7.98
CA ASN A 136 14.57 -4.86 -7.16
C ASN A 136 13.83 -3.54 -7.39
N THR A 137 13.06 -3.51 -8.48
CA THR A 137 12.22 -2.39 -8.92
C THR A 137 10.78 -2.83 -9.11
N THR A 138 9.85 -1.90 -9.17
CA THR A 138 8.43 -2.20 -9.48
C THR A 138 8.29 -3.03 -10.75
N TRP A 139 9.11 -2.75 -11.76
CA TRP A 139 9.00 -3.41 -13.06
C TRP A 139 9.60 -4.81 -13.06
N ASP A 140 10.59 -5.07 -12.20
CA ASP A 140 11.07 -6.42 -11.92
C ASP A 140 9.98 -7.24 -11.25
N LEU A 141 9.29 -6.68 -10.23
CA LEU A 141 8.19 -7.35 -9.55
C LEU A 141 7.01 -7.63 -10.50
N VAL A 142 6.66 -6.70 -11.38
CA VAL A 142 5.65 -6.91 -12.41
C VAL A 142 6.02 -8.06 -13.35
N SER A 143 7.31 -8.16 -13.72
CA SER A 143 7.83 -9.28 -14.51
C SER A 143 7.78 -10.60 -13.74
N ASP A 144 8.11 -10.57 -12.45
CA ASP A 144 8.10 -11.76 -11.59
C ASP A 144 6.70 -12.34 -11.41
N ILE A 145 5.68 -11.46 -11.27
CA ILE A 145 4.26 -11.88 -11.23
C ILE A 145 3.89 -12.66 -12.51
N GLU A 146 4.31 -12.19 -13.70
CA GLU A 146 4.07 -12.91 -14.94
C GLU A 146 4.85 -14.24 -15.03
N LYS A 147 6.10 -14.27 -14.56
CA LYS A 147 6.88 -15.52 -14.49
C LYS A 147 6.20 -16.53 -13.58
N LEU A 148 5.72 -16.09 -12.41
CA LEU A 148 4.99 -16.94 -11.46
C LEU A 148 3.68 -17.44 -12.08
N ARG A 149 2.91 -16.57 -12.74
CA ARG A 149 1.67 -16.95 -13.43
C ARG A 149 1.91 -18.06 -14.46
N VAL A 150 2.93 -17.89 -15.28
CA VAL A 150 3.29 -18.88 -16.32
C VAL A 150 3.80 -20.17 -15.68
N HIS A 151 4.64 -20.10 -14.66
CA HIS A 151 5.18 -21.25 -13.92
C HIS A 151 4.06 -22.12 -13.34
N LEU A 152 3.01 -21.50 -12.79
CA LEU A 152 1.88 -22.18 -12.18
C LEU A 152 0.77 -22.54 -13.18
N GLY A 153 0.95 -22.26 -14.47
CA GLY A 153 -0.03 -22.59 -15.53
C GLY A 153 -1.35 -21.84 -15.39
N VAL A 154 -1.33 -20.63 -14.81
CA VAL A 154 -2.53 -19.80 -14.63
C VAL A 154 -2.72 -18.92 -15.87
N GLU A 155 -3.92 -18.90 -16.46
CA GLU A 155 -4.23 -18.03 -17.59
C GLU A 155 -4.56 -16.62 -17.14
N LYS A 156 -5.50 -16.50 -16.19
CA LYS A 156 -5.96 -15.24 -15.58
C LYS A 156 -6.27 -15.47 -14.11
N TRP A 157 -6.14 -14.45 -13.30
CA TRP A 157 -6.42 -14.48 -11.88
C TRP A 157 -7.11 -13.24 -11.34
N VAL A 158 -7.71 -13.35 -10.18
CA VAL A 158 -8.06 -12.21 -9.34
C VAL A 158 -6.76 -11.69 -8.71
N VAL A 159 -6.60 -10.38 -8.63
CA VAL A 159 -5.43 -9.76 -7.99
C VAL A 159 -5.87 -9.08 -6.70
N PHE A 160 -5.28 -9.51 -5.60
CA PHE A 160 -5.53 -8.97 -4.26
C PHE A 160 -4.30 -8.25 -3.73
N GLY A 161 -4.44 -6.98 -3.35
CA GLY A 161 -3.30 -6.23 -2.82
C GLY A 161 -3.71 -5.02 -1.98
N GLY A 162 -2.96 -4.78 -0.91
CA GLY A 162 -3.18 -3.63 -0.03
C GLY A 162 -1.91 -2.84 0.23
N SER A 163 -2.04 -1.53 0.51
CA SER A 163 -0.88 -0.66 0.74
C SER A 163 0.05 -0.65 -0.49
N TRP A 164 1.34 -0.89 -0.35
CA TRP A 164 2.23 -1.17 -1.49
C TRP A 164 1.66 -2.23 -2.46
N GLY A 165 1.00 -3.27 -1.94
CA GLY A 165 0.34 -4.26 -2.78
C GLY A 165 -0.72 -3.66 -3.70
N SER A 166 -1.38 -2.55 -3.34
CA SER A 166 -2.29 -1.83 -4.24
C SER A 166 -1.54 -1.10 -5.36
N THR A 167 -0.38 -0.50 -5.05
CA THR A 167 0.54 0.09 -6.05
C THR A 167 0.96 -0.96 -7.09
N LEU A 168 1.41 -2.12 -6.59
CA LEU A 168 1.88 -3.22 -7.43
C LEU A 168 0.73 -3.84 -8.22
N SER A 169 -0.47 -3.99 -7.63
CA SER A 169 -1.69 -4.46 -8.31
C SER A 169 -2.07 -3.55 -9.48
N LEU A 170 -2.08 -2.24 -9.26
CA LEU A 170 -2.36 -1.26 -10.31
C LEU A 170 -1.29 -1.32 -11.42
N SER A 171 0.00 -1.32 -11.04
CA SER A 171 1.12 -1.38 -11.99
C SER A 171 1.06 -2.64 -12.86
N TYR A 172 0.81 -3.80 -12.23
CA TYR A 172 0.68 -5.08 -12.92
C TYR A 172 -0.53 -5.08 -13.86
N SER A 173 -1.69 -4.69 -13.36
CA SER A 173 -2.94 -4.74 -14.13
C SER A 173 -2.94 -3.78 -15.31
N GLN A 174 -2.36 -2.59 -15.15
CA GLN A 174 -2.21 -1.62 -16.23
C GLN A 174 -1.26 -2.11 -17.35
N LYS A 175 -0.34 -3.01 -17.02
CA LYS A 175 0.60 -3.61 -17.99
C LYS A 175 0.08 -4.93 -18.57
N HIS A 176 -0.63 -5.73 -17.78
CA HIS A 176 -1.10 -7.07 -18.12
C HIS A 176 -2.62 -7.23 -17.94
N ARG A 177 -3.38 -6.26 -18.49
CA ARG A 177 -4.85 -6.20 -18.40
C ARG A 177 -5.51 -7.56 -18.71
N ASP A 178 -5.01 -8.24 -19.74
CA ASP A 178 -5.58 -9.51 -20.21
C ASP A 178 -5.39 -10.67 -19.24
N ARG A 179 -4.60 -10.51 -18.17
CA ARG A 179 -4.31 -11.50 -17.14
C ARG A 179 -5.12 -11.31 -15.87
N VAL A 180 -5.90 -10.24 -15.80
CA VAL A 180 -6.66 -9.87 -14.60
C VAL A 180 -8.15 -10.10 -14.82
N LYS A 181 -8.76 -10.87 -13.91
CA LYS A 181 -10.21 -11.12 -13.85
C LYS A 181 -10.93 -10.03 -13.06
N ALA A 182 -10.40 -9.71 -11.89
CA ALA A 182 -10.89 -8.67 -10.99
C ALA A 182 -9.78 -8.19 -10.05
N LEU A 183 -10.01 -7.04 -9.41
CA LEU A 183 -9.12 -6.43 -8.42
C LEU A 183 -9.82 -6.30 -7.07
N VAL A 184 -9.13 -6.69 -6.00
CA VAL A 184 -9.51 -6.39 -4.61
C VAL A 184 -8.36 -5.58 -4.00
N LEU A 185 -8.59 -4.29 -3.80
CA LEU A 185 -7.59 -3.35 -3.33
C LEU A 185 -7.92 -2.84 -1.93
N ARG A 186 -6.89 -2.55 -1.12
CA ARG A 186 -7.06 -1.97 0.22
C ARG A 186 -5.97 -0.93 0.52
N GLY A 187 -6.40 0.17 1.20
CA GLY A 187 -5.45 1.19 1.65
C GLY A 187 -4.64 1.72 0.46
N ILE A 188 -5.31 2.42 -0.45
CA ILE A 188 -4.74 2.85 -1.73
C ILE A 188 -3.48 3.68 -1.51
N PHE A 189 -2.40 3.21 -2.09
CA PHE A 189 -1.10 3.84 -2.13
C PHE A 189 -0.62 3.92 -3.58
N MET A 190 -0.17 5.08 -4.02
CA MET A 190 0.35 5.30 -5.37
C MET A 190 1.82 5.74 -5.37
N CYS A 191 2.45 5.72 -4.19
CA CYS A 191 3.83 6.12 -3.93
C CYS A 191 4.17 7.52 -4.46
N ARG A 192 3.19 8.44 -4.39
CA ARG A 192 3.37 9.83 -4.81
C ARG A 192 4.12 10.62 -3.72
N ARG A 193 4.91 11.60 -4.12
CA ARG A 193 5.64 12.46 -3.17
C ARG A 193 4.75 13.08 -2.07
N PRO A 194 3.53 13.59 -2.34
CA PRO A 194 2.65 14.08 -1.28
C PRO A 194 2.21 13.02 -0.28
N GLU A 195 2.03 11.75 -0.70
CA GLU A 195 1.70 10.64 0.18
C GLU A 195 2.88 10.30 1.11
N LEU A 196 4.06 10.20 0.52
CA LEU A 196 5.30 9.97 1.27
C LEU A 196 5.61 11.12 2.24
N ALA A 197 5.43 12.36 1.81
CA ALA A 197 5.62 13.53 2.67
C ALA A 197 4.63 13.54 3.84
N PHE A 198 3.36 13.21 3.59
CA PHE A 198 2.35 13.16 4.64
C PHE A 198 2.69 12.14 5.73
N PHE A 199 3.20 10.98 5.36
CA PHE A 199 3.46 9.91 6.31
C PHE A 199 4.86 9.99 6.95
N TYR A 200 5.90 10.28 6.17
CA TYR A 200 7.29 10.21 6.63
C TYR A 200 7.95 11.56 6.93
N GLN A 201 7.30 12.68 6.59
CA GLN A 201 7.89 14.01 6.81
C GLN A 201 7.05 14.90 7.73
N GLU A 202 5.80 15.19 7.35
CA GLU A 202 4.91 16.03 8.17
C GLU A 202 3.45 15.77 7.77
N GLY A 203 2.65 15.33 8.73
CA GLY A 203 1.22 15.03 8.56
C GLY A 203 0.78 14.06 9.63
N SER A 204 1.08 12.77 9.46
CA SER A 204 0.77 11.72 10.45
C SER A 204 1.43 11.96 11.81
N SER A 205 2.56 12.67 11.83
CA SER A 205 3.25 13.14 13.06
C SER A 205 2.37 14.00 13.98
N TRP A 206 1.39 14.70 13.43
CA TRP A 206 0.44 15.50 14.21
C TRP A 206 -0.58 14.65 14.97
N LEU A 207 -0.81 13.44 14.51
CA LEU A 207 -1.75 12.49 15.11
C LEU A 207 -1.07 11.51 16.08
N PHE A 208 0.22 11.22 15.84
CA PHE A 208 1.03 10.27 16.62
C PHE A 208 2.36 10.91 17.06
N PRO A 209 2.33 12.03 17.84
CA PRO A 209 3.55 12.75 18.19
C PRO A 209 4.50 11.92 19.08
N ASP A 210 3.99 11.05 19.91
CA ASP A 210 4.72 10.15 20.80
C ASP A 210 5.52 9.07 20.04
N ALA A 211 4.95 8.49 19.01
CA ALA A 211 5.64 7.56 18.11
C ALA A 211 6.62 8.32 17.18
N TRP A 212 6.25 9.52 16.75
CA TRP A 212 7.08 10.38 15.91
C TRP A 212 8.39 10.78 16.58
N GLU A 213 8.37 11.11 17.89
CA GLU A 213 9.59 11.44 18.62
C GLU A 213 10.63 10.32 18.57
N LYS A 214 10.20 9.06 18.66
CA LYS A 214 11.08 7.90 18.55
C LYS A 214 11.62 7.74 17.11
N TYR A 215 10.76 7.98 16.12
CA TYR A 215 11.14 7.92 14.71
C TYR A 215 12.20 8.97 14.37
N ILE A 216 12.04 10.23 14.75
CA ILE A 216 13.01 11.27 14.44
C ILE A 216 14.30 11.19 15.27
N ALA A 217 14.29 10.50 16.43
CA ALA A 217 15.42 10.47 17.35
C ALA A 217 16.70 9.90 16.75
N VAL A 218 16.60 8.93 15.84
CA VAL A 218 17.75 8.30 15.18
C VAL A 218 18.34 9.14 14.03
N ILE A 219 17.68 10.24 13.66
CA ILE A 219 18.10 11.11 12.57
C ILE A 219 18.64 12.44 13.14
N PRO A 220 19.89 12.84 12.86
CA PRO A 220 20.42 14.14 13.23
C PRO A 220 19.54 15.27 12.70
N GLU A 221 19.37 16.33 13.49
CA GLU A 221 18.49 17.46 13.18
C GLU A 221 18.75 18.06 11.80
N VAL A 222 20.01 18.19 11.42
CA VAL A 222 20.43 18.75 10.12
C VAL A 222 19.98 17.91 8.91
N GLU A 223 19.61 16.66 9.10
CA GLU A 223 19.14 15.75 8.06
C GLU A 223 17.62 15.55 8.05
N ARG A 224 16.89 16.04 9.07
CA ARG A 224 15.44 15.82 9.22
C ARG A 224 14.58 16.53 8.19
N HIS A 225 15.16 17.35 7.34
CA HIS A 225 14.46 17.97 6.22
C HIS A 225 14.10 16.99 5.09
N ASP A 226 14.74 15.80 5.06
CA ASP A 226 14.42 14.70 4.14
C ASP A 226 14.61 13.37 4.87
N MET A 227 13.56 12.96 5.61
CA MET A 227 13.57 11.79 6.47
C MET A 227 13.81 10.50 5.67
N ILE A 228 13.15 10.34 4.52
CA ILE A 228 13.27 9.12 3.70
C ILE A 228 14.72 8.93 3.24
N SER A 229 15.36 9.95 2.69
CA SER A 229 16.76 9.87 2.27
C SER A 229 17.71 9.68 3.45
N ALA A 230 17.41 10.29 4.62
CA ALA A 230 18.20 10.12 5.82
C ALA A 230 18.14 8.69 6.36
N TYR A 231 16.96 8.08 6.33
CA TYR A 231 16.78 6.67 6.69
C TYR A 231 17.43 5.72 5.67
N TYR A 232 17.25 5.97 4.37
CA TYR A 232 17.84 5.14 3.32
C TYR A 232 19.37 5.04 3.47
N ARG A 233 20.05 6.14 3.75
CA ARG A 233 21.52 6.14 4.01
C ARG A 233 21.87 5.23 5.18
N ARG A 234 21.08 5.22 6.26
CA ARG A 234 21.35 4.41 7.46
C ARG A 234 21.03 2.94 7.28
N VAL A 235 19.89 2.61 6.68
CA VAL A 235 19.53 1.20 6.45
C VAL A 235 20.36 0.55 5.34
N THR A 236 21.17 1.34 4.63
CA THR A 236 22.15 0.86 3.63
C THR A 236 23.61 1.06 4.07
N ASP A 237 23.85 1.50 5.31
CA ASP A 237 25.17 1.70 5.88
C ASP A 237 25.95 0.38 5.97
N ASP A 238 27.29 0.43 5.95
CA ASP A 238 28.15 -0.74 6.11
C ASP A 238 28.12 -1.30 7.54
N ASP A 239 27.88 -0.43 8.55
CA ASP A 239 27.77 -0.84 9.95
C ASP A 239 26.38 -1.49 10.22
N PRO A 240 26.34 -2.79 10.58
CA PRO A 240 25.10 -3.49 10.88
C PRO A 240 24.35 -2.92 12.10
N ALA A 241 25.03 -2.27 13.05
CA ALA A 241 24.39 -1.66 14.19
C ALA A 241 23.59 -0.42 13.77
N VAL A 242 24.17 0.43 12.92
CA VAL A 242 23.49 1.60 12.33
C VAL A 242 22.29 1.18 11.51
N ARG A 243 22.45 0.13 10.67
CA ARG A 243 21.33 -0.41 9.88
C ARG A 243 20.18 -0.87 10.74
N LEU A 244 20.48 -1.65 11.77
CA LEU A 244 19.44 -2.26 12.61
C LEU A 244 18.70 -1.23 13.44
N GLU A 245 19.40 -0.24 14.02
CA GLU A 245 18.79 0.84 14.79
C GLU A 245 17.79 1.63 13.91
N ALA A 246 18.24 2.04 12.73
CA ALA A 246 17.40 2.77 11.80
C ALA A 246 16.22 1.92 11.29
N ALA A 247 16.46 0.65 10.96
CA ALA A 247 15.42 -0.25 10.49
C ALA A 247 14.31 -0.44 11.53
N LYS A 248 14.65 -0.65 12.78
CA LYS A 248 13.68 -0.76 13.87
C LYS A 248 12.88 0.52 14.07
N ALA A 249 13.54 1.67 14.09
CA ALA A 249 12.86 2.95 14.27
C ALA A 249 11.86 3.24 13.12
N TRP A 250 12.26 2.97 11.89
CA TRP A 250 11.39 3.06 10.71
C TRP A 250 10.18 2.15 10.81
N THR A 251 10.42 0.87 11.03
CA THR A 251 9.36 -0.14 11.03
C THR A 251 8.41 0.03 12.21
N THR A 252 8.93 0.39 13.40
CA THR A 252 8.09 0.67 14.58
C THR A 252 7.18 1.88 14.35
N TRP A 253 7.65 2.92 13.64
CA TRP A 253 6.80 4.04 13.24
C TRP A 253 5.58 3.56 12.45
N GLU A 254 5.76 2.74 11.43
CA GLU A 254 4.64 2.20 10.66
C GLU A 254 3.73 1.28 11.48
N MET A 255 4.30 0.39 12.25
CA MET A 255 3.51 -0.54 13.06
C MET A 255 2.68 0.20 14.12
N SER A 256 3.19 1.30 14.67
CA SER A 256 2.49 2.14 15.65
C SER A 256 1.30 2.91 15.08
N THR A 257 1.31 3.19 13.78
CA THR A 257 0.31 4.06 13.11
C THR A 257 -0.67 3.29 12.22
N SER A 258 -0.40 1.99 11.97
CA SER A 258 -1.18 1.18 11.02
C SER A 258 -2.57 0.81 11.49
N ASN A 259 -2.88 0.86 12.78
CA ASN A 259 -4.19 0.54 13.32
C ASN A 259 -4.85 1.80 13.90
N LEU A 260 -6.16 1.94 13.77
CA LEU A 260 -6.91 3.01 14.44
C LEU A 260 -6.77 2.92 15.96
N ILE A 261 -6.88 1.71 16.49
CA ILE A 261 -6.59 1.42 17.90
C ILE A 261 -5.23 0.70 17.93
N PRO A 262 -4.26 1.18 18.74
CA PRO A 262 -2.93 0.58 18.82
C PRO A 262 -2.96 -0.93 19.02
N ASN A 263 -2.09 -1.64 18.29
CA ASN A 263 -1.93 -3.09 18.39
C ASN A 263 -0.51 -3.41 18.85
N GLU A 264 -0.36 -3.77 20.13
CA GLU A 264 0.93 -4.02 20.76
C GLU A 264 1.72 -5.16 20.10
N GLU A 265 1.04 -6.21 19.61
CA GLU A 265 1.70 -7.33 18.93
C GLU A 265 2.33 -6.87 17.60
N LYS A 266 1.64 -6.00 16.84
CA LYS A 266 2.21 -5.42 15.63
C LYS A 266 3.35 -4.46 15.91
N ILE A 267 3.22 -3.62 16.95
CA ILE A 267 4.30 -2.72 17.36
C ILE A 267 5.53 -3.54 17.71
N ALA A 268 5.37 -4.63 18.49
CA ALA A 268 6.45 -5.54 18.81
C ALA A 268 7.07 -6.23 17.58
N GLN A 269 6.30 -6.51 16.55
CA GLN A 269 6.83 -7.03 15.28
C GLN A 269 7.81 -6.04 14.62
N GLY A 270 7.61 -4.74 14.77
CA GLY A 270 8.52 -3.71 14.28
C GLY A 270 9.91 -3.76 14.93
N GLU A 271 10.02 -4.37 16.10
CA GLU A 271 11.28 -4.59 16.81
C GLU A 271 12.02 -5.88 16.40
N ASP A 272 11.37 -6.79 15.65
CA ASP A 272 12.04 -7.99 15.16
C ASP A 272 13.16 -7.64 14.17
N PRO A 273 14.41 -8.01 14.43
CA PRO A 273 15.54 -7.57 13.65
C PRO A 273 15.47 -7.99 12.18
N LYS A 274 15.00 -9.22 11.91
CA LYS A 274 14.94 -9.75 10.54
C LYS A 274 13.83 -9.07 9.74
N PHE A 275 12.65 -8.94 10.35
CA PHE A 275 11.53 -8.26 9.70
C PHE A 275 11.86 -6.79 9.45
N ALA A 276 12.35 -6.06 10.46
CA ALA A 276 12.66 -4.65 10.37
C ALA A 276 13.73 -4.36 9.30
N GLU A 277 14.80 -5.18 9.22
CA GLU A 277 15.87 -4.97 8.23
C GLU A 277 15.35 -5.09 6.79
N ALA A 278 14.64 -6.16 6.45
CA ALA A 278 14.10 -6.32 5.10
C ALA A 278 13.08 -5.24 4.78
N PHE A 279 12.16 -4.98 5.70
CA PHE A 279 11.07 -4.02 5.53
C PHE A 279 11.62 -2.61 5.26
N ALA A 280 12.42 -2.06 6.18
CA ALA A 280 12.93 -0.69 6.07
C ALA A 280 13.89 -0.50 4.87
N ARG A 281 14.77 -1.48 4.58
CA ARG A 281 15.69 -1.40 3.45
C ARG A 281 14.95 -1.36 2.13
N ILE A 282 13.97 -2.23 1.93
CA ILE A 282 13.24 -2.33 0.68
C ILE A 282 12.32 -1.10 0.52
N GLU A 283 11.57 -0.71 1.55
CA GLU A 283 10.70 0.47 1.48
C GLU A 283 11.45 1.74 1.13
N THR A 284 12.48 2.07 1.90
CA THR A 284 13.26 3.28 1.66
C THR A 284 13.90 3.29 0.28
N HIS A 285 14.35 2.12 -0.22
CA HIS A 285 14.85 1.97 -1.59
C HIS A 285 13.78 2.34 -2.62
N TYR A 286 12.57 1.82 -2.49
CA TYR A 286 11.48 2.18 -3.40
C TYR A 286 11.09 3.65 -3.29
N PHE A 287 11.05 4.20 -2.10
CA PHE A 287 10.58 5.56 -1.86
C PHE A 287 11.55 6.63 -2.36
N VAL A 288 12.86 6.47 -2.13
CA VAL A 288 13.86 7.40 -2.69
C VAL A 288 13.90 7.39 -4.22
N HIS A 289 13.50 6.27 -4.84
CA HIS A 289 13.44 6.14 -6.29
C HIS A 289 12.03 6.36 -6.87
N GLY A 290 11.07 6.90 -6.09
CA GLY A 290 9.70 7.16 -6.52
C GLY A 290 9.00 5.91 -7.07
N ALA A 291 9.22 4.75 -6.40
CA ALA A 291 8.77 3.42 -6.84
C ALA A 291 9.11 3.11 -8.32
N PHE A 292 10.14 3.73 -8.87
CA PHE A 292 10.57 3.56 -10.28
C PHE A 292 9.47 3.91 -11.28
N MET A 293 8.51 4.76 -10.90
CA MET A 293 7.46 5.26 -11.79
C MET A 293 8.01 6.38 -12.69
N ARG A 294 7.42 6.57 -13.87
CA ARG A 294 7.79 7.66 -14.78
C ARG A 294 7.51 9.05 -14.22
N ASN A 295 6.49 9.16 -13.37
CA ASN A 295 6.10 10.35 -12.61
C ASN A 295 5.09 10.01 -11.51
N ASP A 296 4.79 10.96 -10.62
CA ASP A 296 3.86 10.80 -9.48
C ASP A 296 2.40 10.50 -9.90
N GLN A 297 2.01 10.73 -11.15
CA GLN A 297 0.64 10.58 -11.62
C GLN A 297 0.44 9.33 -12.50
N GLN A 298 1.49 8.55 -12.72
CA GLN A 298 1.48 7.43 -13.66
C GLN A 298 0.29 6.49 -13.47
N LEU A 299 0.02 6.07 -12.24
CA LEU A 299 -1.05 5.11 -11.95
C LEU A 299 -2.44 5.69 -12.21
N LEU A 300 -2.63 7.00 -12.01
CA LEU A 300 -3.88 7.70 -12.34
C LEU A 300 -4.01 7.95 -13.84
N GLU A 301 -2.92 8.34 -14.52
CA GLU A 301 -2.90 8.55 -15.97
C GLU A 301 -3.20 7.27 -16.75
N ASP A 302 -2.80 6.13 -16.21
CA ASP A 302 -2.93 4.81 -16.85
C ASP A 302 -4.21 4.04 -16.47
N VAL A 303 -5.12 4.63 -15.68
CA VAL A 303 -6.38 3.99 -15.24
C VAL A 303 -7.24 3.53 -16.41
N ASP A 304 -7.28 4.27 -17.51
CA ASP A 304 -8.08 3.92 -18.70
C ASP A 304 -7.74 2.54 -19.28
N LYS A 305 -6.54 2.00 -18.97
CA LYS A 305 -6.12 0.67 -19.41
C LYS A 305 -6.85 -0.48 -18.69
N ILE A 306 -7.46 -0.18 -17.54
CA ILE A 306 -8.09 -1.18 -16.66
C ILE A 306 -9.53 -0.82 -16.24
N ARG A 307 -10.14 0.20 -16.87
CA ARG A 307 -11.48 0.68 -16.50
C ARG A 307 -12.57 -0.38 -16.53
N ASP A 308 -12.44 -1.33 -17.43
CA ASP A 308 -13.37 -2.45 -17.62
C ASP A 308 -13.09 -3.66 -16.72
N VAL A 309 -12.07 -3.58 -15.86
CA VAL A 309 -11.79 -4.63 -14.86
C VAL A 309 -12.69 -4.43 -13.65
N PRO A 310 -13.49 -5.42 -13.22
CA PRO A 310 -14.20 -5.35 -11.96
C PRO A 310 -13.24 -5.09 -10.80
N CYS A 311 -13.54 -4.08 -9.98
CA CYS A 311 -12.65 -3.68 -8.88
C CYS A 311 -13.46 -3.31 -7.65
N THR A 312 -13.07 -3.84 -6.49
CA THR A 312 -13.50 -3.37 -5.17
C THR A 312 -12.32 -2.79 -4.41
N ILE A 313 -12.49 -1.57 -3.92
CA ILE A 313 -11.49 -0.85 -3.11
C ILE A 313 -12.04 -0.73 -1.68
N VAL A 314 -11.30 -1.22 -0.70
CA VAL A 314 -11.63 -1.09 0.73
C VAL A 314 -10.67 -0.10 1.38
N GLN A 315 -11.21 0.95 1.98
CA GLN A 315 -10.41 2.04 2.55
C GLN A 315 -10.88 2.40 3.96
N GLY A 316 -9.97 2.39 4.92
CA GLY A 316 -10.24 2.93 6.25
C GLY A 316 -10.37 4.46 6.20
N ARG A 317 -11.38 5.00 6.88
CA ARG A 317 -11.60 6.45 6.92
C ARG A 317 -10.47 7.21 7.59
N TYR A 318 -9.89 6.61 8.62
CA TYR A 318 -8.82 7.19 9.44
C TYR A 318 -7.46 6.55 9.14
N ASP A 319 -7.28 6.05 7.91
CA ASP A 319 -6.00 5.57 7.43
C ASP A 319 -5.01 6.73 7.36
N VAL A 320 -4.00 6.71 8.24
CA VAL A 320 -2.94 7.74 8.33
C VAL A 320 -1.66 7.32 7.64
N VAL A 321 -1.56 6.06 7.21
CA VAL A 321 -0.45 5.53 6.41
C VAL A 321 -0.69 5.83 4.92
N CYS A 322 -1.85 5.41 4.43
CA CYS A 322 -2.32 5.68 3.07
C CYS A 322 -3.65 6.45 3.14
N PRO A 323 -3.60 7.78 3.24
CA PRO A 323 -4.77 8.57 3.59
C PRO A 323 -5.89 8.47 2.55
N MET A 324 -7.13 8.63 3.02
CA MET A 324 -8.35 8.61 2.21
C MET A 324 -8.26 9.45 0.93
N LYS A 325 -7.41 10.49 0.94
CA LYS A 325 -7.14 11.35 -0.24
C LYS A 325 -6.65 10.53 -1.45
N SER A 326 -5.80 9.54 -1.24
CA SER A 326 -5.28 8.68 -2.33
C SER A 326 -6.39 7.82 -2.93
N CYS A 327 -7.21 7.21 -2.08
CA CYS A 327 -8.38 6.44 -2.52
C CYS A 327 -9.38 7.34 -3.27
N TRP A 328 -9.62 8.55 -2.79
CA TRP A 328 -10.52 9.52 -3.42
C TRP A 328 -10.02 9.94 -4.80
N ASP A 329 -8.72 10.19 -4.97
CA ASP A 329 -8.13 10.55 -6.26
C ASP A 329 -8.28 9.41 -7.26
N LEU A 330 -8.04 8.16 -6.83
CA LEU A 330 -8.22 6.98 -7.67
C LEU A 330 -9.70 6.79 -8.05
N HIS A 331 -10.63 6.94 -7.10
CA HIS A 331 -12.06 6.86 -7.37
C HIS A 331 -12.53 7.90 -8.39
N ARG A 332 -12.01 9.13 -8.31
CA ARG A 332 -12.32 10.17 -9.30
C ARG A 332 -11.80 9.84 -10.69
N ALA A 333 -10.66 9.18 -10.79
CA ALA A 333 -10.10 8.71 -12.05
C ALA A 333 -10.78 7.44 -12.56
N TRP A 334 -11.28 6.60 -11.64
CA TRP A 334 -11.89 5.30 -11.91
C TRP A 334 -13.26 5.15 -11.19
N PRO A 335 -14.29 5.87 -11.62
CA PRO A 335 -15.60 5.87 -10.97
C PRO A 335 -16.34 4.53 -11.07
N GLU A 336 -15.92 3.63 -11.96
CA GLU A 336 -16.47 2.28 -12.11
C GLU A 336 -16.02 1.33 -11.00
N ALA A 337 -14.93 1.64 -10.29
CA ALA A 337 -14.50 0.85 -9.14
C ALA A 337 -15.46 1.04 -7.95
N ASP A 338 -15.85 -0.07 -7.34
CA ASP A 338 -16.71 -0.07 -6.14
C ASP A 338 -15.87 0.25 -4.89
N VAL A 339 -16.11 1.43 -4.28
CA VAL A 339 -15.35 1.90 -3.12
C VAL A 339 -16.15 1.70 -1.83
N LYS A 340 -15.57 0.95 -0.90
CA LYS A 340 -16.08 0.69 0.45
C LYS A 340 -15.25 1.49 1.46
N VAL A 341 -15.84 2.54 2.04
CA VAL A 341 -15.20 3.35 3.08
C VAL A 341 -15.62 2.82 4.45
N VAL A 342 -14.68 2.27 5.20
CA VAL A 342 -14.92 1.79 6.57
C VAL A 342 -14.72 2.95 7.53
N SER A 343 -15.81 3.39 8.17
CA SER A 343 -15.89 4.65 8.91
C SER A 343 -15.12 4.66 10.24
N ASP A 344 -14.81 3.51 10.79
CA ASP A 344 -14.19 3.27 12.11
C ASP A 344 -12.90 2.46 12.03
N ALA A 345 -12.15 2.61 10.94
CA ALA A 345 -10.92 1.87 10.72
C ALA A 345 -9.79 2.78 10.22
N GLY A 346 -8.56 2.35 10.50
CA GLY A 346 -7.31 2.88 9.99
C GLY A 346 -6.80 2.10 8.77
N HIS A 347 -5.48 1.79 8.77
CA HIS A 347 -4.81 1.16 7.64
C HIS A 347 -4.91 -0.36 7.62
N SER A 348 -4.91 -1.00 8.79
CA SER A 348 -4.69 -2.44 8.87
C SER A 348 -5.83 -3.27 8.27
N MET A 349 -5.47 -4.23 7.41
CA MET A 349 -6.43 -5.18 6.86
C MET A 349 -7.05 -6.11 7.90
N SER A 350 -6.45 -6.22 9.10
CA SER A 350 -6.97 -7.04 10.19
C SER A 350 -8.03 -6.32 11.05
N GLU A 351 -8.25 -5.02 10.86
CA GLU A 351 -9.32 -4.30 11.54
C GLU A 351 -10.68 -4.87 11.13
N PRO A 352 -11.61 -5.09 12.06
CA PRO A 352 -12.82 -5.87 11.80
C PRO A 352 -13.63 -5.43 10.59
N GLY A 353 -13.88 -4.13 10.44
CA GLY A 353 -14.62 -3.57 9.31
C GLY A 353 -13.90 -3.74 7.98
N ILE A 354 -12.57 -3.50 7.95
CA ILE A 354 -11.73 -3.70 6.77
C ILE A 354 -11.74 -5.18 6.36
N LYS A 355 -11.51 -6.08 7.33
CA LYS A 355 -11.51 -7.52 7.08
C LYS A 355 -12.82 -7.99 6.51
N SER A 356 -13.95 -7.56 7.10
CA SER A 356 -15.29 -7.90 6.64
C SER A 356 -15.52 -7.51 5.18
N GLU A 357 -15.22 -6.26 4.81
CA GLU A 357 -15.41 -5.79 3.44
C GLU A 357 -14.45 -6.47 2.44
N LEU A 358 -13.22 -6.78 2.84
CA LEU A 358 -12.28 -7.55 2.00
C LEU A 358 -12.79 -8.98 1.74
N VAL A 359 -13.30 -9.68 2.77
CA VAL A 359 -13.85 -11.02 2.60
C VAL A 359 -15.09 -11.00 1.69
N LYS A 360 -16.00 -10.04 1.87
CA LYS A 360 -17.16 -9.84 0.99
C LYS A 360 -16.74 -9.58 -0.47
N ALA A 361 -15.69 -8.76 -0.69
CA ALA A 361 -15.16 -8.52 -2.02
C ALA A 361 -14.56 -9.79 -2.64
N CYS A 362 -13.84 -10.59 -1.87
CA CYS A 362 -13.34 -11.89 -2.33
C CYS A 362 -14.49 -12.86 -2.64
N ASP A 363 -15.52 -12.91 -1.81
CA ASP A 363 -16.72 -13.75 -2.06
C ASP A 363 -17.41 -13.34 -3.37
N LEU A 364 -17.52 -12.04 -3.66
CA LEU A 364 -18.13 -11.51 -4.88
C LEU A 364 -17.43 -12.02 -6.16
N TYR A 365 -16.11 -12.16 -6.12
CA TYR A 365 -15.30 -12.55 -7.29
C TYR A 365 -14.92 -14.04 -7.30
N ALA A 366 -15.46 -14.85 -6.40
CA ALA A 366 -15.06 -16.25 -6.25
C ALA A 366 -15.45 -17.15 -7.45
N ASP A 367 -16.50 -16.78 -8.16
CA ASP A 367 -17.07 -17.58 -9.25
C ASP A 367 -16.78 -17.00 -10.68
N LEU A 368 -15.78 -16.08 -10.81
CA LEU A 368 -15.36 -15.48 -12.09
C LEU A 368 -14.57 -16.46 -12.98
#